data_a6cf2c118e204acb7e9ac90de9303150
#
_entry.id   a6cf2c118e204acb7e9ac90de9303150
#
_cell.length_a   1.000
_cell.length_b   1.000
_cell.length_c   1.000
_cell.angle_alpha   90.00
_cell.angle_beta   90.00
_cell.angle_gamma   90.00
#
_symmetry.space_group_name_H-M   'P 1'
#
loop_
_entity.id
_entity.type
_entity.pdbx_description
1 polymer ?
#
loop_
_entity_poly.entity_id
_entity_poly.type
_entity_poly.pdbx_seq_one_letter_code
_entity_poly.pdbx_strand_id
1 'polypeptide(L)'
;MVSDVNFRHRGNRVKNIVAIVRPERLHAVKEALFRVGVTGMTLTRASGHGGEREVVEHYRGTAILHEFHEKVRIEMAVSEPFVEPTIQAILSTAHTGEVGDGKIFVMPLERVIRIRSKEEDVEALTPVTVEDVQARALAHAGAGGDE
;
A
#
# COMPACT_ATOMS: atom_id res chain seq x y z
N MET A 1 -19.26 -0.12 40.01
CA MET A 1 -18.58 1.15 39.57
C MET A 1 -17.81 0.86 38.32
N VAL A 2 -18.37 1.24 37.22
CA VAL A 2 -17.65 1.21 35.94
C VAL A 2 -16.87 2.50 35.94
N SER A 3 -15.55 2.43 36.09
CA SER A 3 -14.70 3.57 35.84
C SER A 3 -14.85 3.94 34.36
N ASP A 4 -15.33 5.13 34.09
CA ASP A 4 -15.27 5.74 32.79
C ASP A 4 -13.83 5.73 32.32
N VAL A 5 -13.49 4.69 31.58
CA VAL A 5 -12.31 4.73 30.75
C VAL A 5 -12.66 5.73 29.65
N ASN A 6 -12.32 6.96 29.95
CA ASN A 6 -12.37 8.04 28.99
C ASN A 6 -11.43 7.69 27.85
N PHE A 7 -11.90 6.85 26.93
CA PHE A 7 -11.32 6.66 25.62
C PHE A 7 -11.48 7.99 24.89
N ARG A 8 -10.68 8.96 25.32
CA ARG A 8 -10.40 10.06 24.43
C ARG A 8 -9.83 9.39 23.19
N HIS A 9 -10.66 9.27 22.19
CA HIS A 9 -10.20 9.21 20.82
C HIS A 9 -9.35 10.47 20.59
N ARG A 10 -8.11 10.40 21.00
CA ARG A 10 -7.06 11.19 20.34
C ARG A 10 -7.13 10.68 18.94
N GLY A 11 -7.65 11.49 18.05
CA GLY A 11 -7.89 11.12 16.68
C GLY A 11 -6.69 10.35 16.18
N ASN A 12 -6.91 9.09 15.78
CA ASN A 12 -5.84 8.16 15.54
C ASN A 12 -5.02 8.71 14.36
N ARG A 13 -3.87 9.27 14.65
CA ARG A 13 -3.02 10.00 13.70
C ARG A 13 -2.37 9.09 12.67
N VAL A 14 -2.56 7.76 12.81
CA VAL A 14 -1.96 6.77 11.94
C VAL A 14 -3.05 5.85 11.41
N LYS A 15 -3.03 5.63 10.11
CA LYS A 15 -3.95 4.71 9.42
C LYS A 15 -3.16 3.61 8.72
N ASN A 16 -3.76 2.44 8.67
CA ASN A 16 -3.32 1.37 7.79
C ASN A 16 -4.11 1.42 6.50
N ILE A 17 -3.42 1.55 5.38
CA ILE A 17 -4.03 1.51 4.06
C ILE A 17 -3.61 0.20 3.41
N VAL A 18 -4.59 -0.59 3.02
CA VAL A 18 -4.41 -1.83 2.27
C VAL A 18 -5.07 -1.65 0.91
N ALA A 19 -4.31 -1.83 -0.14
CA ALA A 19 -4.82 -1.82 -1.51
C ALA A 19 -4.64 -3.19 -2.15
N ILE A 20 -5.70 -3.70 -2.74
CA ILE A 20 -5.65 -4.90 -3.58
C ILE A 20 -5.74 -4.41 -5.02
N VAL A 21 -4.71 -4.64 -5.81
CA VAL A 21 -4.61 -4.12 -7.17
C VAL A 21 -4.25 -5.20 -8.17
N ARG A 22 -4.44 -4.92 -9.45
CA ARG A 22 -3.96 -5.77 -10.53
C ARG A 22 -2.43 -5.81 -10.54
N PRO A 23 -1.80 -6.97 -10.78
CA PRO A 23 -0.34 -7.06 -10.83
C PRO A 23 0.29 -6.12 -11.86
N GLU A 24 -0.33 -5.95 -13.01
CA GLU A 24 0.14 -5.08 -14.10
C GLU A 24 0.09 -3.58 -13.76
N ARG A 25 -0.64 -3.21 -12.72
CA ARG A 25 -0.70 -1.81 -12.22
C ARG A 25 0.29 -1.51 -11.11
N LEU A 26 0.95 -2.53 -10.56
CA LEU A 26 1.81 -2.37 -9.40
C LEU A 26 2.90 -1.33 -9.60
N HIS A 27 3.58 -1.35 -10.74
CA HIS A 27 4.67 -0.40 -11.01
C HIS A 27 4.18 1.05 -11.01
N ALA A 28 3.10 1.34 -11.70
CA ALA A 28 2.50 2.67 -11.75
C ALA A 28 2.00 3.15 -10.37
N VAL A 29 1.40 2.24 -9.60
CA VAL A 29 0.96 2.52 -8.22
C VAL A 29 2.15 2.85 -7.32
N LYS A 30 3.22 2.08 -7.37
CA LYS A 30 4.43 2.33 -6.58
C LYS A 30 5.06 3.68 -6.90
N GLU A 31 5.20 4.01 -8.18
CA GLU A 31 5.73 5.32 -8.58
C GLU A 31 4.88 6.48 -8.06
N ALA A 32 3.56 6.37 -8.16
CA ALA A 32 2.65 7.40 -7.67
C ALA A 32 2.73 7.55 -6.14
N LEU A 33 2.86 6.45 -5.40
CA LEU A 33 3.04 6.47 -3.95
C LEU A 33 4.35 7.16 -3.56
N PHE A 34 5.45 6.86 -4.24
CA PHE A 34 6.73 7.52 -3.98
C PHE A 34 6.67 9.03 -4.23
N ARG A 35 5.96 9.46 -5.26
CA ARG A 35 5.80 10.89 -5.57
C ARG A 35 5.07 11.66 -4.47
N VAL A 36 4.15 11.02 -3.76
CA VAL A 36 3.45 11.64 -2.63
C VAL A 36 4.15 11.40 -1.28
N GLY A 37 5.35 10.81 -1.30
CA GLY A 37 6.17 10.64 -0.11
C GLY A 37 5.91 9.34 0.67
N VAL A 38 5.13 8.42 0.14
CA VAL A 38 4.88 7.12 0.75
C VAL A 38 5.85 6.09 0.19
N THR A 39 6.85 5.72 0.99
CA THR A 39 7.95 4.84 0.60
C THR A 39 7.96 3.51 1.34
N GLY A 40 7.40 3.46 2.55
CA GLY A 40 7.28 2.25 3.35
C GLY A 40 6.03 1.46 2.97
N MET A 41 6.20 0.28 2.41
CA MET A 41 5.10 -0.61 2.06
C MET A 41 5.52 -2.06 2.11
N THR A 42 4.56 -2.93 2.35
CA THR A 42 4.72 -4.38 2.28
C THR A 42 3.87 -4.91 1.14
N LEU A 43 4.47 -5.71 0.29
CA LEU A 43 3.81 -6.32 -0.85
C LEU A 43 3.62 -7.81 -0.60
N THR A 44 2.43 -8.30 -0.91
CA THR A 44 2.10 -9.71 -0.83
C THR A 44 1.37 -10.13 -2.11
N ARG A 45 1.76 -11.25 -2.68
CA ARG A 45 0.97 -11.87 -3.75
C ARG A 45 -0.31 -12.43 -3.15
N ALA A 46 -1.42 -12.19 -3.81
CA ALA A 46 -2.72 -12.63 -3.38
C ALA A 46 -3.50 -13.21 -4.54
N SER A 47 -4.45 -14.07 -4.23
CA SER A 47 -5.45 -14.53 -5.18
C SER A 47 -6.79 -13.97 -4.75
N GLY A 48 -7.53 -13.39 -5.68
CA GLY A 48 -8.79 -12.74 -5.39
C GLY A 48 -9.88 -13.07 -6.40
N HIS A 49 -11.10 -13.01 -5.93
CA HIS A 49 -12.31 -13.09 -6.74
C HIS A 49 -13.24 -11.94 -6.34
N GLY A 50 -13.59 -11.08 -7.28
CA GLY A 50 -14.41 -9.90 -7.03
C GLY A 50 -15.42 -9.63 -8.13
N GLY A 51 -16.15 -10.65 -8.58
CA GLY A 51 -17.14 -10.53 -9.66
C GLY A 51 -16.52 -10.49 -11.06
N GLU A 52 -15.25 -10.80 -11.19
CA GLU A 52 -14.57 -10.94 -12.49
C GLU A 52 -15.18 -12.11 -13.25
N ARG A 53 -15.23 -11.99 -14.59
CA ARG A 53 -15.70 -13.09 -15.43
C ARG A 53 -14.75 -14.27 -15.26
N GLU A 54 -15.34 -15.45 -15.15
CA GLU A 54 -14.61 -16.70 -15.15
C GLU A 54 -13.87 -16.85 -16.48
N VAL A 55 -12.56 -17.02 -16.41
CA VAL A 55 -11.75 -17.31 -17.57
C VAL A 55 -11.71 -18.81 -17.73
N VAL A 56 -12.29 -19.30 -18.83
CA VAL A 56 -12.23 -20.71 -19.19
C VAL A 56 -11.03 -20.91 -20.11
N GLU A 57 -10.01 -21.58 -19.63
CA GLU A 57 -8.90 -22.03 -20.45
C GLU A 57 -9.08 -23.51 -20.84
N HIS A 58 -8.70 -23.86 -22.05
CA HIS A 58 -8.74 -25.23 -22.52
C HIS A 58 -7.32 -25.83 -22.52
N TYR A 59 -7.13 -26.83 -21.70
CA TYR A 59 -5.90 -27.58 -21.68
C TYR A 59 -6.18 -29.02 -22.12
N ARG A 60 -5.57 -29.45 -23.23
CA ARG A 60 -5.77 -30.80 -23.83
C ARG A 60 -7.25 -31.16 -24.05
N GLY A 61 -8.06 -30.20 -24.48
CA GLY A 61 -9.49 -30.39 -24.71
C GLY A 61 -10.36 -30.38 -23.45
N THR A 62 -9.78 -30.14 -22.26
CA THR A 62 -10.51 -30.02 -21.01
C THR A 62 -10.63 -28.55 -20.64
N ALA A 63 -11.85 -28.09 -20.38
CA ALA A 63 -12.10 -26.73 -19.89
C ALA A 63 -11.62 -26.59 -18.43
N ILE A 64 -10.75 -25.63 -18.18
CA ILE A 64 -10.30 -25.27 -16.83
C ILE A 64 -10.91 -23.93 -16.47
N LEU A 65 -11.65 -23.89 -15.36
CA LEU A 65 -12.24 -22.69 -14.81
C LEU A 65 -11.30 -22.02 -13.82
N HIS A 66 -10.89 -20.78 -14.11
CA HIS A 66 -10.11 -19.97 -13.17
C HIS A 66 -11.06 -19.12 -12.34
N GLU A 67 -11.34 -19.56 -11.09
CA GLU A 67 -12.19 -18.83 -10.14
C GLU A 67 -11.47 -17.67 -9.45
N PHE A 68 -10.14 -17.77 -9.36
CA PHE A 68 -9.30 -16.77 -8.70
C PHE A 68 -8.32 -16.14 -9.67
N HIS A 69 -8.12 -14.84 -9.50
CA HIS A 69 -7.16 -14.06 -10.26
C HIS A 69 -6.01 -13.62 -9.38
N GLU A 70 -4.82 -13.55 -9.94
CA GLU A 70 -3.66 -12.99 -9.25
C GLU A 70 -3.87 -11.51 -8.97
N LYS A 71 -3.58 -11.13 -7.74
CA LYS A 71 -3.60 -9.75 -7.25
C LYS A 71 -2.32 -9.45 -6.48
N VAL A 72 -2.08 -8.18 -6.25
CA VAL A 72 -1.06 -7.73 -5.31
C VAL A 72 -1.74 -6.99 -4.17
N ARG A 73 -1.40 -7.37 -2.95
CA ARG A 73 -1.80 -6.69 -1.73
C ARG A 73 -0.66 -5.77 -1.31
N ILE A 74 -0.96 -4.48 -1.25
CA ILE A 74 -0.04 -3.44 -0.80
C ILE A 74 -0.52 -2.96 0.54
N GLU A 75 0.32 -3.04 1.56
CA GLU A 75 0.00 -2.56 2.90
C GLU A 75 0.98 -1.48 3.32
N MET A 76 0.45 -0.39 3.84
CA MET A 76 1.23 0.75 4.29
C MET A 76 0.57 1.44 5.47
N ALA A 77 1.38 1.81 6.46
CA ALA A 77 0.95 2.68 7.54
C ALA A 77 1.33 4.12 7.19
N VAL A 78 0.38 5.03 7.29
CA VAL A 78 0.58 6.44 6.97
C VAL A 78 0.01 7.33 8.07
N SER A 79 0.61 8.49 8.26
CA SER A 79 0.05 9.53 9.11
C SER A 79 -1.12 10.23 8.43
N GLU A 80 -2.01 10.83 9.21
CA GLU A 80 -3.27 11.41 8.73
C GLU A 80 -3.12 12.34 7.51
N PRO A 81 -2.13 13.27 7.44
CA PRO A 81 -1.96 14.12 6.26
C PRO A 81 -1.68 13.36 4.96
N PHE A 82 -1.18 12.12 5.03
CA PHE A 82 -0.87 11.30 3.87
C PHE A 82 -2.02 10.40 3.41
N VAL A 83 -3.11 10.31 4.16
CA VAL A 83 -4.23 9.40 3.85
C VAL A 83 -4.84 9.71 2.49
N GLU A 84 -5.36 10.90 2.29
CA GLU A 84 -5.98 11.28 1.01
C GLU A 84 -4.98 11.29 -0.17
N PRO A 85 -3.77 11.85 -0.05
CA PRO A 85 -2.78 11.73 -1.11
C PRO A 85 -2.46 10.30 -1.50
N THR A 86 -2.39 9.38 -0.53
CA THR A 86 -2.19 7.95 -0.78
C THR A 86 -3.35 7.34 -1.56
N ILE A 87 -4.58 7.60 -1.13
CA ILE A 87 -5.79 7.11 -1.81
C ILE A 87 -5.83 7.61 -3.24
N GLN A 88 -5.61 8.90 -3.46
CA GLN A 88 -5.63 9.50 -4.80
C GLN A 88 -4.51 8.95 -5.70
N ALA A 89 -3.33 8.73 -5.16
CA ALA A 89 -2.22 8.12 -5.90
C ALA A 89 -2.57 6.70 -6.40
N ILE A 90 -3.22 5.91 -5.55
CA ILE A 90 -3.66 4.56 -5.92
C ILE A 90 -4.80 4.62 -6.95
N LEU A 91 -5.82 5.42 -6.71
CA LEU A 91 -6.96 5.54 -7.61
C LEU A 91 -6.55 6.00 -9.01
N SER A 92 -5.66 6.97 -9.12
CA SER A 92 -5.22 7.51 -10.41
C SER A 92 -4.42 6.50 -11.25
N THR A 93 -3.82 5.50 -10.63
CA THR A 93 -2.91 4.55 -11.30
C THR A 93 -3.45 3.12 -11.37
N ALA A 94 -4.28 2.71 -10.42
CA ALA A 94 -4.85 1.36 -10.39
C ALA A 94 -6.19 1.24 -11.14
N HIS A 95 -6.89 2.34 -11.35
CA HIS A 95 -8.20 2.37 -11.98
C HIS A 95 -8.14 2.03 -13.47
N THR A 96 -8.94 1.07 -13.91
CA THR A 96 -9.21 0.76 -15.32
C THR A 96 -10.68 0.98 -15.68
N GLY A 97 -11.58 0.93 -14.70
CA GLY A 97 -13.03 0.99 -14.87
C GLY A 97 -13.69 -0.38 -15.06
N GLU A 98 -12.88 -1.42 -15.12
CA GLU A 98 -13.38 -2.78 -15.28
C GLU A 98 -13.44 -3.53 -13.95
N VAL A 99 -14.30 -4.53 -13.89
CA VAL A 99 -14.38 -5.44 -12.75
C VAL A 99 -13.03 -6.12 -12.54
N GLY A 100 -12.54 -6.13 -11.30
CA GLY A 100 -11.24 -6.69 -10.96
C GLY A 100 -10.18 -5.64 -10.62
N ASP A 101 -10.51 -4.36 -10.65
CA ASP A 101 -9.61 -3.27 -10.27
C ASP A 101 -9.14 -3.34 -8.80
N GLY A 102 -9.90 -4.01 -7.95
CA GLY A 102 -9.60 -4.18 -6.54
C GLY A 102 -10.26 -3.14 -5.64
N LYS A 103 -9.72 -3.01 -4.44
CA LYS A 103 -10.27 -2.15 -3.39
C LYS A 103 -9.16 -1.54 -2.55
N ILE A 104 -9.50 -0.44 -1.91
CA ILE A 104 -8.67 0.21 -0.91
C ILE A 104 -9.40 0.13 0.42
N PHE A 105 -8.67 -0.32 1.46
CA PHE A 105 -9.18 -0.38 2.82
C PHE A 105 -8.39 0.61 3.67
N VAL A 106 -9.08 1.45 4.43
CA VAL A 106 -8.49 2.39 5.37
C VAL A 106 -8.94 2.02 6.77
N MET A 107 -7.99 1.72 7.64
CA MET A 107 -8.26 1.25 8.99
C MET A 107 -7.48 2.07 10.00
N PRO A 108 -8.07 2.41 11.15
CA PRO A 108 -7.31 3.02 12.23
C PRO A 108 -6.31 2.01 12.81
N LEU A 109 -5.10 2.49 13.10
CA LEU A 109 -4.10 1.75 13.86
C LEU A 109 -4.04 2.30 15.28
N GLU A 110 -4.16 1.44 16.27
CA GLU A 110 -4.02 1.86 17.67
C GLU A 110 -2.59 2.26 18.00
N ARG A 111 -1.63 1.48 17.50
CA ARG A 111 -0.20 1.70 17.70
C ARG A 111 0.58 1.22 16.50
N VAL A 112 1.66 1.91 16.20
CA VAL A 112 2.72 1.48 15.28
C VAL A 112 4.04 1.58 16.01
N ILE A 113 4.88 0.57 15.96
CA ILE A 113 6.17 0.54 16.64
C ILE A 113 7.21 0.12 15.63
N ARG A 114 8.23 0.96 15.44
CA ARG A 114 9.38 0.59 14.63
C ARG A 114 10.30 -0.32 15.44
N ILE A 115 10.51 -1.53 14.96
CA ILE A 115 11.28 -2.55 15.69
C ILE A 115 12.72 -2.08 15.96
N ARG A 116 13.36 -1.47 14.98
CA ARG A 116 14.77 -1.03 15.08
C ARG A 116 14.98 0.02 16.16
N SER A 117 14.16 1.06 16.18
CA SER A 117 14.36 2.25 17.01
C SER A 117 13.47 2.29 18.24
N LYS A 118 12.43 1.45 18.29
CA LYS A 118 11.35 1.45 19.27
C LYS A 118 10.52 2.74 19.29
N GLU A 119 10.67 3.59 18.28
CA GLU A 119 9.81 4.76 18.08
C GLU A 119 8.38 4.31 17.81
N GLU A 120 7.42 5.13 18.25
CA GLU A 120 5.99 4.82 18.16
C GLU A 120 5.24 5.83 17.31
N ASP A 121 4.16 5.36 16.70
CA ASP A 121 3.17 6.14 15.96
C ASP A 121 3.79 7.02 14.85
N VAL A 122 3.58 8.32 14.85
CA VAL A 122 4.04 9.22 13.78
C VAL A 122 5.58 9.18 13.63
N GLU A 123 6.31 9.09 14.73
CA GLU A 123 7.78 8.97 14.71
C GLU A 123 8.25 7.63 14.14
N ALA A 124 7.45 6.56 14.29
CA ALA A 124 7.72 5.27 13.66
C ALA A 124 7.56 5.32 12.15
N LEU A 125 6.77 6.24 11.65
CA LEU A 125 6.54 6.51 10.23
C LEU A 125 7.40 7.71 9.84
N THR A 126 8.65 7.51 9.48
CA THR A 126 9.49 8.62 9.04
C THR A 126 8.86 9.25 7.80
N PRO A 127 8.38 10.50 7.86
CA PRO A 127 7.99 11.21 6.67
C PRO A 127 9.25 11.45 5.84
N VAL A 128 9.42 10.65 4.80
CA VAL A 128 10.48 10.87 3.83
C VAL A 128 9.91 11.70 2.72
N THR A 129 10.39 12.91 2.56
CA THR A 129 9.99 13.79 1.47
C THR A 129 10.50 13.25 0.14
N VAL A 130 9.91 13.67 -0.97
CA VAL A 130 10.40 13.31 -2.31
C VAL A 130 11.85 13.77 -2.48
N GLU A 131 12.18 14.94 -1.93
CA GLU A 131 13.55 15.48 -1.94
C GLU A 131 14.52 14.60 -1.16
N ASP A 132 14.11 14.06 0.00
CA ASP A 132 14.94 13.12 0.77
C ASP A 132 15.17 11.81 0.01
N VAL A 133 14.15 11.30 -0.67
CA VAL A 133 14.28 10.10 -1.51
C VAL A 133 15.25 10.35 -2.66
N GLN A 134 15.10 11.48 -3.33
CA GLN A 134 15.99 11.88 -4.43
C GLN A 134 17.42 12.11 -3.97
N ALA A 135 17.61 12.78 -2.84
CA ALA A 135 18.93 13.00 -2.26
C ALA A 135 19.65 11.69 -1.90
N ARG A 136 18.91 10.72 -1.33
CA ARG A 136 19.45 9.37 -1.03
C ARG A 136 19.79 8.61 -2.31
N ALA A 137 18.96 8.68 -3.33
CA ALA A 137 19.21 8.03 -4.62
C ALA A 137 20.46 8.58 -5.29
N LEU A 138 20.66 9.91 -5.27
CA LEU A 138 21.85 10.58 -5.81
C LEU A 138 23.11 10.23 -5.01
N ALA A 139 23.02 10.15 -3.69
CA ALA A 139 24.14 9.75 -2.84
C ALA A 139 24.60 8.32 -3.11
N HIS A 140 23.68 7.40 -3.39
CA HIS A 140 24.00 6.02 -3.77
C HIS A 140 24.59 5.92 -5.18
N ALA A 141 24.15 6.75 -6.13
CA ALA A 141 24.70 6.79 -7.47
C ALA A 141 26.12 7.37 -7.51
N GLY A 142 26.46 8.28 -6.59
CA GLY A 142 27.78 8.88 -6.48
C GLY A 142 28.83 8.00 -5.78
N ALA A 143 28.42 7.00 -5.02
CA ALA A 143 29.33 6.11 -4.29
C ALA A 143 29.85 4.91 -5.11
N GLY A 144 29.37 4.75 -6.35
CA GLY A 144 29.75 3.65 -7.26
C GLY A 144 30.79 4.00 -8.32
N GLY A 145 31.51 5.10 -8.17
CA GLY A 145 32.40 5.65 -9.18
C GLY A 145 33.87 5.75 -8.85
N ASP A 146 34.40 4.83 -8.03
CA ASP A 146 35.86 4.68 -7.83
C ASP A 146 36.24 3.21 -7.69
N GLU A 147 36.37 2.53 -8.81
CA GLU A 147 37.31 1.42 -9.03
C GLU A 147 37.79 1.44 -10.47
#